data_90866039c4c001949c503acee10e8265
#
_entry.id   90866039c4c001949c503acee10e8265
#
_cell.length_a   1.000
_cell.length_b   1.000
_cell.length_c   1.000
_cell.angle_alpha   90.00
_cell.angle_beta   90.00
_cell.angle_gamma   90.00
#
_symmetry.space_group_name_H-M   'P 1'
#
loop_
_entity.id
_entity.type
_entity.pdbx_description
1 polymer ?
#
loop_
_entity_poly.entity_id
_entity_poly.type
_entity_poly.pdbx_seq_one_letter_code
_entity_poly.pdbx_strand_id
1 'polypeptide(L)'
;MNFKFCYIIFCTIICFIVLSVPIFAKENSDNVIRVGSFEETYNVVNEKGERSGYGYEYLQDIAGYAGWTYKYITSDWKNCFTQLENGEIDILGGISYTDERAEKMLFSDMPMGE
;
A
#
# COMPACT_ATOMS: atom_id res chain seq x y z
N MET A 1 -41.52 18.37 -39.62
CA MET A 1 -40.68 18.16 -38.46
C MET A 1 -39.87 19.44 -38.23
N ASN A 2 -40.12 20.11 -37.10
CA ASN A 2 -39.50 21.41 -36.84
C ASN A 2 -38.00 21.23 -36.53
N PHE A 3 -37.13 21.93 -37.22
CA PHE A 3 -35.68 21.94 -37.02
C PHE A 3 -35.29 22.21 -35.56
N LYS A 4 -36.06 22.97 -34.82
CA LYS A 4 -35.89 23.25 -33.40
C LYS A 4 -36.07 22.02 -32.52
N PHE A 5 -36.92 21.11 -32.90
CA PHE A 5 -37.18 19.87 -32.14
C PHE A 5 -36.03 18.86 -32.28
N CYS A 6 -35.44 18.79 -33.48
CA CYS A 6 -34.27 17.96 -33.73
C CYS A 6 -33.03 18.46 -32.98
N TYR A 7 -32.87 19.76 -32.84
CA TYR A 7 -31.75 20.39 -32.11
C TYR A 7 -31.83 20.11 -30.59
N ILE A 8 -33.02 20.16 -30.01
CA ILE A 8 -33.23 19.86 -28.58
C ILE A 8 -32.93 18.39 -28.29
N ILE A 9 -33.38 17.48 -29.14
CA ILE A 9 -33.11 16.03 -28.98
C ILE A 9 -31.61 15.75 -29.14
N PHE A 10 -30.94 16.39 -30.07
CA PHE A 10 -29.50 16.24 -30.30
C PHE A 10 -28.68 16.76 -29.11
N CYS A 11 -29.03 17.92 -28.53
CA CYS A 11 -28.40 18.46 -27.34
C CYS A 11 -28.60 17.59 -26.09
N THR A 12 -29.81 16.99 -25.92
CA THR A 12 -30.06 16.09 -24.78
C THR A 12 -29.27 14.79 -24.86
N ILE A 13 -29.09 14.23 -26.06
CA ILE A 13 -28.29 13.02 -26.27
C ILE A 13 -26.81 13.30 -25.99
N ILE A 14 -26.25 14.44 -26.44
CA ILE A 14 -24.89 14.83 -26.16
C ILE A 14 -24.67 15.04 -24.65
N CYS A 15 -25.61 15.65 -23.94
CA CYS A 15 -25.53 15.86 -22.49
C CYS A 15 -25.51 14.52 -21.71
N PHE A 16 -26.24 13.50 -22.20
CA PHE A 16 -26.25 12.16 -21.59
C PHE A 16 -24.96 11.38 -21.81
N ILE A 17 -24.28 11.58 -22.93
CA ILE A 17 -23.00 10.91 -23.22
C ILE A 17 -21.84 11.48 -22.37
N VAL A 18 -21.87 12.77 -22.02
CA VAL A 18 -20.84 13.42 -21.21
C VAL A 18 -20.91 12.97 -19.75
N LEU A 19 -22.09 12.52 -19.25
CA LEU A 19 -22.27 12.05 -17.88
C LEU A 19 -21.82 10.59 -17.64
N SER A 20 -21.45 9.87 -18.69
CA SER A 20 -21.00 8.47 -18.61
C SER A 20 -19.49 8.28 -18.72
N VAL A 21 -18.70 9.33 -18.51
CA VAL A 21 -17.24 9.15 -18.38
C VAL A 21 -16.98 8.42 -17.06
N PRO A 22 -16.48 7.17 -17.06
CA PRO A 22 -16.05 6.57 -15.81
C PRO A 22 -14.95 7.45 -15.25
N ILE A 23 -15.18 8.03 -14.08
CA ILE A 23 -14.12 8.62 -13.29
C ILE A 23 -13.24 7.44 -12.90
N PHE A 24 -12.22 7.15 -13.69
CA PHE A 24 -11.09 6.37 -13.22
C PHE A 24 -10.48 7.21 -12.10
N ALA A 25 -10.86 6.90 -10.86
CA ALA A 25 -10.12 7.36 -9.71
C ALA A 25 -8.69 6.89 -9.97
N LYS A 26 -7.78 7.81 -10.26
CA LYS A 26 -6.36 7.54 -10.32
C LYS A 26 -6.01 6.99 -8.94
N GLU A 27 -5.80 5.70 -8.86
CA GLU A 27 -5.27 5.07 -7.66
C GLU A 27 -3.98 5.81 -7.34
N ASN A 28 -3.97 6.48 -6.20
CA ASN A 28 -2.86 7.33 -5.80
C ASN A 28 -1.72 6.36 -5.43
N SER A 29 -0.89 6.01 -6.41
CA SER A 29 0.26 5.12 -6.24
C SER A 29 1.29 5.67 -5.24
N ASP A 30 1.19 6.95 -4.90
CA ASP A 30 2.11 7.64 -4.02
C ASP A 30 1.99 7.19 -2.55
N ASN A 31 0.90 6.52 -2.18
CA ASN A 31 0.64 6.05 -0.81
C ASN A 31 0.79 4.53 -0.65
N VAL A 32 1.26 3.82 -1.66
CA VAL A 32 1.49 2.37 -1.58
C VAL A 32 2.91 2.12 -1.07
N ILE A 33 3.01 1.52 0.11
CA ILE A 33 4.28 1.19 0.77
C ILE A 33 4.50 -0.32 0.66
N ARG A 34 5.67 -0.72 0.19
CA ARG A 34 6.07 -2.12 0.06
C ARG A 34 6.68 -2.59 1.37
N VAL A 35 6.04 -3.58 1.97
CA VAL A 35 6.44 -4.14 3.28
C VAL A 35 7.03 -5.52 3.06
N GLY A 36 8.27 -5.72 3.49
CA GLY A 36 8.90 -7.04 3.54
C GLY A 36 8.23 -7.93 4.58
N SER A 37 7.96 -9.16 4.21
CA SER A 37 7.32 -10.15 5.08
C SER A 37 8.07 -11.46 5.02
N PHE A 38 8.51 -11.92 6.17
CA PHE A 38 9.11 -13.23 6.39
C PHE A 38 8.38 -13.96 7.50
N GLU A 39 8.59 -15.25 7.63
CA GLU A 39 7.94 -16.05 8.68
C GLU A 39 8.52 -15.71 10.04
N GLU A 40 7.70 -15.14 10.90
CA GLU A 40 8.05 -14.76 12.26
C GLU A 40 6.84 -14.85 13.21
N THR A 41 7.10 -14.85 14.51
CA THR A 41 6.07 -15.00 15.55
C THR A 41 5.11 -13.79 15.59
N TYR A 42 5.57 -12.60 15.22
CA TYR A 42 4.82 -11.35 15.34
C TYR A 42 4.04 -10.97 14.07
N ASN A 43 4.25 -11.69 12.99
CA ASN A 43 3.60 -11.44 11.69
C ASN A 43 3.28 -12.78 11.02
N VAL A 44 2.12 -13.29 11.34
CA VAL A 44 1.66 -14.64 10.94
C VAL A 44 0.75 -14.55 9.73
N VAL A 45 0.95 -15.43 8.77
CA VAL A 45 0.07 -15.60 7.61
C VAL A 45 -0.55 -17.01 7.70
N ASN A 46 -1.88 -17.09 7.73
CA ASN A 46 -2.58 -18.37 7.77
C ASN A 46 -2.69 -19.00 6.36
N GLU A 47 -3.21 -20.22 6.29
CA GLU A 47 -3.40 -20.96 5.03
C GLU A 47 -4.30 -20.23 4.01
N LYS A 48 -5.14 -19.30 4.47
CA LYS A 48 -6.02 -18.48 3.62
C LYS A 48 -5.34 -17.19 3.15
N GLY A 49 -4.10 -16.92 3.58
CA GLY A 49 -3.38 -15.69 3.27
C GLY A 49 -3.75 -14.51 4.17
N GLU A 50 -4.53 -14.72 5.24
CA GLU A 50 -4.89 -13.67 6.18
C GLU A 50 -3.74 -13.43 7.14
N ARG A 51 -3.44 -12.15 7.37
CA ARG A 51 -2.34 -11.71 8.24
C ARG A 51 -2.86 -11.38 9.63
N SER A 52 -2.05 -11.66 10.63
CA SER A 52 -2.32 -11.38 12.03
C SER A 52 -1.02 -11.25 12.82
N GLY A 53 -1.13 -10.88 14.08
CA GLY A 53 -0.02 -10.74 15.01
C GLY A 53 0.31 -9.29 15.31
N TYR A 54 1.05 -9.09 16.40
CA TYR A 54 1.36 -7.76 16.94
C TYR A 54 2.06 -6.85 15.94
N GLY A 55 3.04 -7.37 15.20
CA GLY A 55 3.76 -6.59 14.19
C GLY A 55 2.86 -6.15 13.03
N TYR A 56 1.94 -7.02 12.61
CA TYR A 56 0.95 -6.67 11.59
C TYR A 56 0.01 -5.57 12.08
N GLU A 57 -0.56 -5.73 13.27
CA GLU A 57 -1.50 -4.75 13.85
C GLU A 57 -0.84 -3.39 14.03
N TYR A 58 0.40 -3.36 14.54
CA TYR A 58 1.18 -2.14 14.70
C TYR A 58 1.39 -1.40 13.37
N LEU A 59 1.73 -2.11 12.31
CA LEU A 59 1.86 -1.52 10.98
C LEU A 59 0.53 -1.01 10.44
N GLN A 60 -0.59 -1.70 10.71
CA GLN A 60 -1.92 -1.22 10.30
C GLN A 60 -2.29 0.09 11.00
N ASP A 61 -1.95 0.26 12.26
CA ASP A 61 -2.16 1.51 12.98
C ASP A 61 -1.35 2.66 12.34
N ILE A 62 -0.09 2.43 12.01
CA ILE A 62 0.74 3.41 11.29
C ILE A 62 0.10 3.76 9.94
N ALA A 63 -0.37 2.78 9.19
CA ALA A 63 -1.03 3.02 7.91
C ALA A 63 -2.27 3.90 8.05
N GLY A 64 -3.06 3.68 9.11
CA GLY A 64 -4.22 4.50 9.43
C GLY A 64 -3.88 5.96 9.68
N TYR A 65 -2.78 6.23 10.40
CA TYR A 65 -2.30 7.60 10.65
C TYR A 65 -1.70 8.26 9.41
N ALA A 66 -0.91 7.51 8.65
CA ALA A 66 -0.15 8.03 7.51
C ALA A 66 -0.97 8.09 6.21
N GLY A 67 -2.14 7.45 6.17
CA GLY A 67 -2.91 7.28 4.95
C GLY A 67 -2.25 6.35 3.94
N TRP A 68 -1.48 5.37 4.43
CA TRP A 68 -0.75 4.41 3.61
C TRP A 68 -1.57 3.16 3.31
N THR A 69 -1.25 2.53 2.18
CA THR A 69 -1.72 1.19 1.82
C THR A 69 -0.51 0.29 1.69
N TYR A 70 -0.52 -0.87 2.34
CA TYR A 70 0.61 -1.79 2.29
C TYR A 70 0.47 -2.84 1.19
N LYS A 71 1.57 -3.04 0.48
CA LYS A 71 1.80 -4.20 -0.39
C LYS A 71 2.86 -5.08 0.25
N TYR A 72 2.45 -6.26 0.72
CA TYR A 72 3.38 -7.21 1.32
C TYR A 72 4.14 -8.01 0.26
N ILE A 73 5.46 -8.07 0.43
CA ILE A 73 6.37 -8.85 -0.41
C ILE A 73 6.99 -9.92 0.47
N THR A 74 6.56 -11.16 0.27
CA THR A 74 7.01 -12.31 1.07
C THR A 74 8.34 -12.83 0.55
N SER A 75 9.30 -13.00 1.45
CA SER A 75 10.61 -13.54 1.18
C SER A 75 11.17 -14.22 2.43
N ASP A 76 12.37 -14.77 2.35
CA ASP A 76 13.08 -15.20 3.54
C ASP A 76 13.79 -14.02 4.23
N TRP A 77 14.21 -14.24 5.48
CA TRP A 77 14.87 -13.24 6.31
C TRP A 77 16.03 -12.54 5.61
N LYS A 78 16.94 -13.28 5.01
CA LYS A 78 18.13 -12.74 4.37
C LYS A 78 17.80 -11.89 3.13
N ASN A 79 16.87 -12.37 2.32
CA ASN A 79 16.47 -11.67 1.12
C ASN A 79 15.69 -10.39 1.45
N CYS A 80 14.90 -10.35 2.53
CA CYS A 80 14.24 -9.13 2.98
C CYS A 80 15.23 -7.99 3.25
N PHE A 81 16.40 -8.27 3.85
CA PHE A 81 17.44 -7.26 4.05
C PHE A 81 18.01 -6.76 2.72
N THR A 82 18.32 -7.66 1.82
CA THR A 82 18.83 -7.30 0.50
C THR A 82 17.82 -6.46 -0.28
N GLN A 83 16.54 -6.81 -0.21
CA GLN A 83 15.46 -6.06 -0.84
C GLN A 83 15.28 -4.66 -0.24
N LEU A 84 15.46 -4.52 1.08
CA LEU A 84 15.41 -3.22 1.75
C LEU A 84 16.62 -2.35 1.32
N GLU A 85 17.83 -2.89 1.32
CA GLU A 85 19.03 -2.19 0.88
C GLU A 85 18.94 -1.74 -0.60
N ASN A 86 18.35 -2.56 -1.46
CA ASN A 86 18.17 -2.26 -2.87
C ASN A 86 16.96 -1.37 -3.20
N GLY A 87 16.12 -1.03 -2.20
CA GLY A 87 14.91 -0.25 -2.40
C GLY A 87 13.76 -1.02 -3.08
N GLU A 88 13.79 -2.33 -3.05
CA GLU A 88 12.72 -3.19 -3.56
C GLU A 88 11.54 -3.27 -2.58
N ILE A 89 11.80 -3.10 -1.29
CA ILE A 89 10.84 -2.88 -0.22
C ILE A 89 11.16 -1.57 0.51
N ASP A 90 10.17 -0.99 1.14
CA ASP A 90 10.28 0.31 1.81
C ASP A 90 10.36 0.17 3.33
N ILE A 91 9.70 -0.85 3.89
CA ILE A 91 9.64 -1.12 5.33
C ILE A 91 9.90 -2.60 5.59
N LEU A 92 10.63 -2.87 6.66
CA LEU A 92 10.80 -4.20 7.22
C LEU A 92 10.63 -4.13 8.75
N GLY A 93 9.62 -4.79 9.29
CA GLY A 93 9.33 -4.83 10.72
C GLY A 93 10.06 -5.99 11.42
N GLY A 94 10.03 -5.99 12.77
CA GLY A 94 10.55 -7.08 13.58
C GLY A 94 12.09 -7.19 13.60
N ILE A 95 12.80 -6.11 13.29
CA ILE A 95 14.26 -6.09 13.21
C ILE A 95 14.86 -5.40 14.42
N SER A 96 15.77 -6.08 15.10
CA SER A 96 16.56 -5.47 16.18
C SER A 96 17.57 -4.47 15.63
N TYR A 97 17.72 -3.36 16.32
CA TYR A 97 18.74 -2.37 16.04
C TYR A 97 20.16 -2.96 16.23
N THR A 98 21.04 -2.66 15.31
CA THR A 98 22.51 -2.81 15.47
C THR A 98 23.18 -1.68 14.72
N ASP A 99 24.38 -1.27 15.18
CA ASP A 99 25.16 -0.21 14.54
C ASP A 99 25.48 -0.54 13.08
N GLU A 100 25.81 -1.79 12.77
CA GLU A 100 26.07 -2.25 11.42
C GLU A 100 24.83 -2.09 10.50
N ARG A 101 23.64 -2.38 11.01
CA ARG A 101 22.41 -2.22 10.24
C ARG A 101 22.05 -0.75 10.06
N ALA A 102 22.29 0.08 11.08
CA ALA A 102 22.03 1.51 11.04
C ALA A 102 22.92 2.26 10.03
N GLU A 103 24.03 1.69 9.61
CA GLU A 103 24.85 2.23 8.51
C GLU A 103 24.14 2.11 7.14
N LYS A 104 23.21 1.18 6.99
CA LYS A 104 22.59 0.84 5.71
C LYS A 104 21.09 1.14 5.63
N MET A 105 20.43 1.30 6.76
CA MET A 105 18.98 1.52 6.84
C MET A 105 18.62 2.44 7.99
N LEU A 106 17.47 3.11 7.87
CA LEU A 106 16.92 3.94 8.93
C LEU A 106 16.09 3.10 9.89
N PHE A 107 16.23 3.37 11.16
CA PHE A 107 15.39 2.81 12.21
C PHE A 107 14.39 3.84 12.74
N SER A 108 13.24 3.38 13.21
CA SER A 108 12.31 4.22 13.95
C SER A 108 12.94 4.67 15.27
N ASP A 109 12.60 5.88 15.73
CA ASP A 109 13.09 6.43 17.01
C ASP A 109 12.57 5.64 18.21
N MET A 110 11.42 5.00 18.07
CA MET A 110 10.82 4.18 19.11
C MET A 110 10.70 2.72 18.63
N PRO A 111 11.06 1.75 19.49
CA PRO A 111 10.86 0.35 19.16
C PRO A 111 9.36 0.00 19.09
N MET A 112 9.04 -1.02 18.34
CA MET A 112 7.67 -1.55 18.20
C MET A 112 7.17 -2.22 19.51
N GLY A 113 8.08 -2.65 20.36
CA GLY A 113 7.88 -3.26 21.67
C GLY A 113 9.19 -3.84 22.20
N GLU A 114 9.20 -4.15 23.49
CA GLU A 114 10.26 -4.88 24.17
C GLU A 114 9.81 -6.28 24.53
#